data_fd68571f233ea758a9f73060c7c3ae6a
#
_entry.id   fd68571f233ea758a9f73060c7c3ae6a
#
_cell.length_a   1.000
_cell.length_b   1.000
_cell.length_c   1.000
_cell.angle_alpha   90.00
_cell.angle_beta   90.00
_cell.angle_gamma   90.00
#
_symmetry.space_group_name_H-M   'P 1'
#
loop_
_entity.id
_entity.type
_entity.pdbx_description
1 polymer ?
#
loop_
_entity_poly.entity_id
_entity_poly.type
_entity_poly.pdbx_seq_one_letter_code
_entity_poly.pdbx_strand_id
1 'polypeptide(L)'
;MATDALQLCVAETAYTHRETYPSRRDAYGPVLAGLIDNGRKVDATTLIELGYRRAAFTAKIHAMFGSGDLILMPAMNRAAPTLDELARQITNLDERLARMAFTAPFDLSGHPCLTLPGGATEAGV
;
A
#
# COMPACT_ATOMS: atom_id res chain seq x y z
N MET A 1 0.36 2.86 -10.23
CA MET A 1 1.27 2.29 -9.20
C MET A 1 0.57 2.09 -7.86
N ALA A 2 0.13 3.16 -7.14
CA ALA A 2 -0.57 2.97 -5.86
C ALA A 2 -1.84 2.11 -5.99
N THR A 3 -2.58 2.25 -7.09
CA THR A 3 -3.74 1.40 -7.40
C THR A 3 -3.35 -0.06 -7.61
N ASP A 4 -2.25 -0.34 -8.33
CA ASP A 4 -1.77 -1.71 -8.55
C ASP A 4 -1.31 -2.35 -7.25
N ALA A 5 -0.59 -1.59 -6.40
CA ALA A 5 -0.18 -2.04 -5.06
C ALA A 5 -1.40 -2.37 -4.19
N LEU A 6 -2.44 -1.52 -4.23
CA LEU A 6 -3.69 -1.78 -3.49
C LEU A 6 -4.40 -3.03 -4.01
N GLN A 7 -4.49 -3.24 -5.33
CA GLN A 7 -5.13 -4.43 -5.90
C GLN A 7 -4.39 -5.72 -5.53
N LEU A 8 -3.06 -5.72 -5.55
CA LEU A 8 -2.27 -6.85 -5.06
C LEU A 8 -2.49 -7.08 -3.57
N CYS A 9 -2.42 -6.01 -2.77
CA CYS A 9 -2.63 -6.08 -1.32
C CYS A 9 -4.00 -6.70 -0.97
N VAL A 10 -5.10 -6.30 -1.62
CA VAL A 10 -6.43 -6.87 -1.32
C VAL A 10 -6.53 -8.33 -1.75
N ALA A 11 -5.91 -8.73 -2.87
CA ALA A 11 -5.88 -10.12 -3.30
C ALA A 11 -5.09 -11.00 -2.32
N GLU A 12 -3.91 -10.54 -1.88
CA GLU A 12 -3.08 -11.22 -0.89
C GLU A 12 -3.78 -11.28 0.48
N THR A 13 -4.48 -10.20 0.88
CA THR A 13 -5.29 -10.17 2.10
C THR A 13 -6.41 -11.22 2.04
N ALA A 14 -7.12 -11.30 0.92
CA ALA A 14 -8.17 -12.31 0.75
C ALA A 14 -7.62 -13.74 0.80
N TYR A 15 -6.46 -13.98 0.19
CA TYR A 15 -5.78 -15.28 0.25
C TYR A 15 -5.35 -15.64 1.68
N THR A 16 -4.75 -14.70 2.40
CA THR A 16 -4.27 -14.93 3.78
C THR A 16 -5.42 -15.29 4.72
N HIS A 17 -6.58 -14.67 4.55
CA HIS A 17 -7.75 -14.90 5.39
C HIS A 17 -8.76 -15.91 4.83
N ARG A 18 -8.43 -16.64 3.76
CA ARG A 18 -9.35 -17.52 3.03
C ARG A 18 -10.00 -18.63 3.88
N GLU A 19 -9.29 -19.11 4.90
CA GLU A 19 -9.76 -20.21 5.75
C GLU A 19 -10.60 -19.70 6.93
N THR A 20 -10.31 -18.51 7.43
CA THR A 20 -10.95 -17.98 8.65
C THR A 20 -12.10 -17.01 8.36
N TYR A 21 -11.98 -16.20 7.32
CA TYR A 21 -12.95 -15.14 7.04
C TYR A 21 -14.37 -15.64 6.77
N PRO A 22 -14.61 -16.69 5.94
CA PRO A 22 -15.98 -17.11 5.61
C PRO A 22 -16.80 -17.51 6.83
N SER A 23 -16.16 -18.22 7.79
CA SER A 23 -16.83 -18.72 8.99
C SER A 23 -16.81 -17.76 10.18
N ARG A 24 -15.94 -16.74 10.16
CA ARG A 24 -15.74 -15.82 11.27
C ARG A 24 -15.85 -14.35 10.85
N ARG A 25 -16.65 -14.06 9.83
CA ARG A 25 -16.81 -12.71 9.25
C ARG A 25 -17.11 -11.65 10.32
N ASP A 26 -17.91 -11.98 11.32
CA ASP A 26 -18.32 -11.06 12.38
C ASP A 26 -17.17 -10.69 13.35
N ALA A 27 -16.06 -11.45 13.33
CA ALA A 27 -14.87 -11.13 14.10
C ALA A 27 -13.96 -10.11 13.40
N TYR A 28 -14.24 -9.76 12.14
CA TYR A 28 -13.46 -8.81 11.36
C TYR A 28 -14.10 -7.42 11.41
N GLY A 29 -13.28 -6.39 11.65
CA GLY A 29 -13.74 -5.01 11.53
C GLY A 29 -14.16 -4.67 10.09
N PRO A 30 -15.07 -3.70 9.89
CA PRO A 30 -15.70 -3.45 8.60
C PRO A 30 -14.71 -3.07 7.49
N VAL A 31 -13.63 -2.39 7.82
CA VAL A 31 -12.59 -2.00 6.86
C VAL A 31 -11.87 -3.23 6.32
N LEU A 32 -11.38 -4.11 7.20
CA LEU A 32 -10.67 -5.33 6.80
C LEU A 32 -11.60 -6.30 6.07
N ALA A 33 -12.84 -6.46 6.53
CA ALA A 33 -13.85 -7.25 5.84
C ALA A 33 -14.08 -6.76 4.40
N GLY A 34 -14.18 -5.44 4.21
CA GLY A 34 -14.31 -4.83 2.88
C GLY A 34 -13.09 -5.07 1.98
N LEU A 35 -11.88 -5.03 2.53
CA LEU A 35 -10.66 -5.36 1.78
C LEU A 35 -10.65 -6.82 1.33
N ILE A 36 -11.01 -7.75 2.22
CA ILE A 36 -11.11 -9.18 1.89
C ILE A 36 -12.16 -9.43 0.81
N ASP A 37 -13.37 -8.84 0.97
CA ASP A 37 -14.45 -8.98 -0.01
C ASP A 37 -14.05 -8.43 -1.38
N ASN A 38 -13.30 -7.34 -1.45
CA ASN A 38 -12.76 -6.80 -2.69
C ASN A 38 -11.66 -7.69 -3.28
N GLY A 39 -10.77 -8.21 -2.44
CA GLY A 39 -9.71 -9.12 -2.88
C GLY A 39 -10.25 -10.41 -3.50
N ARG A 40 -11.36 -10.93 -3.00
CA ARG A 40 -12.03 -12.12 -3.55
C ARG A 40 -12.64 -11.92 -4.94
N LYS A 41 -12.78 -10.67 -5.39
CA LYS A 41 -13.29 -10.32 -6.73
C LYS A 41 -12.17 -10.17 -7.77
N VAL A 42 -10.91 -10.15 -7.33
CA VAL A 42 -9.77 -10.06 -8.25
C VAL A 42 -9.64 -11.40 -8.98
N ASP A 43 -9.82 -11.36 -10.29
CA ASP A 43 -9.71 -12.55 -11.13
C ASP A 43 -8.24 -12.90 -11.46
N ALA A 44 -8.03 -14.11 -11.97
CA ALA A 44 -6.69 -14.62 -12.26
C ALA A 44 -5.98 -13.82 -13.36
N THR A 45 -6.72 -13.33 -14.37
CA THR A 45 -6.15 -12.54 -15.47
C THR A 45 -5.63 -11.22 -14.94
N THR A 46 -6.43 -10.52 -14.14
CA THR A 46 -6.04 -9.28 -13.46
C THR A 46 -4.80 -9.51 -12.59
N LEU A 47 -4.74 -10.62 -11.82
CA LEU A 47 -3.60 -10.92 -10.97
C LEU A 47 -2.32 -11.16 -11.77
N ILE A 48 -2.41 -11.86 -12.90
CA ILE A 48 -1.28 -12.08 -13.82
C ILE A 48 -0.78 -10.75 -14.40
N GLU A 49 -1.68 -9.89 -14.87
CA GLU A 49 -1.33 -8.58 -15.40
C GLU A 49 -0.65 -7.70 -14.35
N LEU A 50 -1.15 -7.71 -13.11
CA LEU A 50 -0.53 -7.02 -11.97
C LEU A 50 0.88 -7.55 -11.71
N GLY A 51 1.10 -8.87 -11.82
CA GLY A 51 2.40 -9.49 -11.70
C GLY A 51 3.41 -8.99 -12.75
N TYR A 52 2.99 -8.93 -14.01
CA TYR A 52 3.84 -8.37 -15.08
C TYR A 52 4.14 -6.89 -14.88
N ARG A 53 3.15 -6.09 -14.51
CA ARG A 53 3.34 -4.67 -14.21
C ARG A 53 4.28 -4.46 -13.02
N ARG A 54 4.14 -5.27 -11.97
CA ARG A 54 5.06 -5.29 -10.82
C ARG A 54 6.49 -5.59 -11.26
N ALA A 55 6.71 -6.66 -12.04
CA ALA A 55 8.04 -7.05 -12.51
C ALA A 55 8.69 -5.93 -13.35
N ALA A 56 7.94 -5.34 -14.29
CA ALA A 56 8.43 -4.23 -15.10
C ALA A 56 8.76 -2.99 -14.27
N PHE A 57 7.97 -2.71 -13.23
CA PHE A 57 8.22 -1.61 -12.30
C PHE A 57 9.44 -1.86 -11.43
N THR A 58 9.58 -3.07 -10.87
CA THR A 58 10.74 -3.47 -10.07
C THR A 58 12.03 -3.31 -10.88
N ALA A 59 12.03 -3.72 -12.15
CA ALA A 59 13.18 -3.54 -13.04
C ALA A 59 13.54 -2.05 -13.24
N LYS A 60 12.54 -1.15 -13.35
CA LYS A 60 12.79 0.29 -13.46
C LYS A 60 13.41 0.87 -12.19
N ILE A 61 12.89 0.50 -11.01
CA ILE A 61 13.49 0.94 -9.73
C ILE A 61 14.92 0.39 -9.60
N HIS A 62 15.11 -0.89 -9.93
CA HIS A 62 16.43 -1.50 -9.88
C HIS A 62 17.45 -0.78 -10.78
N ALA A 63 17.04 -0.37 -11.98
CA ALA A 63 17.89 0.37 -12.90
C ALA A 63 18.36 1.74 -12.36
N MET A 64 17.61 2.36 -11.44
CA MET A 64 18.01 3.63 -10.81
C MET A 64 19.27 3.48 -9.96
N PHE A 65 19.50 2.30 -9.38
CA PHE A 65 20.72 2.00 -8.61
C PHE A 65 21.97 1.82 -9.48
N GLY A 66 21.84 1.84 -10.81
CA GLY A 66 22.99 1.92 -11.72
C GLY A 66 23.73 3.26 -11.68
N SER A 67 23.10 4.31 -11.13
CA SER A 67 23.67 5.66 -11.03
C SER A 67 23.82 6.18 -9.59
N GLY A 68 23.47 5.36 -8.59
CA GLY A 68 23.59 5.74 -7.17
C GLY A 68 23.28 4.58 -6.25
N ASP A 69 23.79 4.63 -5.04
CA ASP A 69 23.64 3.56 -4.04
C ASP A 69 22.33 3.67 -3.25
N LEU A 70 21.76 4.88 -3.16
CA LEU A 70 20.58 5.18 -2.35
C LEU A 70 19.61 6.09 -3.12
N ILE A 71 18.32 5.90 -2.84
CA ILE A 71 17.26 6.82 -3.27
C ILE A 71 16.74 7.52 -2.01
N LEU A 72 16.89 8.84 -1.93
CA LEU A 72 16.37 9.65 -0.84
C LEU A 72 15.04 10.28 -1.25
N MET A 73 14.02 10.14 -0.41
CA MET A 73 12.70 10.72 -0.66
C MET A 73 11.92 10.90 0.64
N PRO A 74 10.89 11.75 0.67
CA PRO A 74 9.98 11.82 1.80
C PRO A 74 9.24 10.49 2.01
N ALA A 75 9.02 10.08 3.26
CA ALA A 75 8.17 8.93 3.57
C ALA A 75 6.68 9.25 3.39
N MET A 76 6.29 10.52 3.56
CA MET A 76 4.92 10.99 3.44
C MET A 76 4.88 12.39 2.81
N ASN A 77 3.75 12.74 2.20
CA ASN A 77 3.52 14.05 1.56
C ASN A 77 2.97 15.12 2.52
N ARG A 78 2.73 14.77 3.78
CA ARG A 78 2.17 15.64 4.81
C ARG A 78 2.57 15.15 6.20
N ALA A 79 2.40 15.99 7.21
CA ALA A 79 2.52 15.61 8.61
C ALA A 79 1.48 14.54 9.00
N ALA A 80 1.70 13.90 10.16
CA ALA A 80 0.75 12.92 10.69
C ALA A 80 -0.64 13.55 10.87
N PRO A 81 -1.73 12.92 10.42
CA PRO A 81 -3.08 13.43 10.61
C PRO A 81 -3.51 13.25 12.06
N THR A 82 -4.45 14.07 12.50
CA THR A 82 -5.19 13.81 13.74
C THR A 82 -6.03 12.53 13.60
N LEU A 83 -6.46 11.96 14.74
CA LEU A 83 -7.34 10.77 14.72
C LEU A 83 -8.66 11.03 14.01
N ASP A 84 -9.23 12.24 14.15
CA ASP A 84 -10.47 12.64 13.48
C ASP A 84 -10.29 12.78 11.95
N GLU A 85 -9.16 13.33 11.52
CA GLU A 85 -8.82 13.37 10.09
C GLU A 85 -8.61 11.97 9.53
N LEU A 86 -7.91 11.10 10.26
CA LEU A 86 -7.70 9.73 9.87
C LEU A 86 -9.02 8.96 9.73
N ALA A 87 -9.95 9.13 10.68
CA ALA A 87 -11.27 8.50 10.63
C ALA A 87 -12.08 8.94 9.39
N ARG A 88 -11.99 10.22 9.01
CA ARG A 88 -12.64 10.72 7.78
C ARG A 88 -11.97 10.20 6.50
N GLN A 89 -10.65 10.15 6.49
CA GLN A 89 -9.87 9.73 5.32
C GLN A 89 -9.97 8.22 5.03
N ILE A 90 -10.28 7.41 6.04
CA ILE A 90 -10.32 5.94 5.88
C ILE A 90 -11.37 5.49 4.84
N THR A 91 -12.41 6.29 4.63
CA THR A 91 -13.47 6.04 3.65
C THR A 91 -13.20 6.69 2.29
N ASN A 92 -12.20 7.57 2.19
CA ASN A 92 -11.84 8.26 0.95
C ASN A 92 -10.66 7.56 0.26
N LEU A 93 -10.93 6.89 -0.85
CA LEU A 93 -9.92 6.13 -1.59
C LEU A 93 -8.79 7.02 -2.11
N ASP A 94 -9.09 8.19 -2.65
CA ASP A 94 -8.08 9.10 -3.23
C ASP A 94 -7.11 9.60 -2.16
N GLU A 95 -7.61 9.95 -0.99
CA GLU A 95 -6.77 10.35 0.14
C GLU A 95 -5.90 9.20 0.66
N ARG A 96 -6.44 7.98 0.68
CA ARG A 96 -5.66 6.79 1.04
C ARG A 96 -4.54 6.53 0.04
N LEU A 97 -4.82 6.59 -1.26
CA LEU A 97 -3.83 6.42 -2.31
C LEU A 97 -2.77 7.54 -2.27
N ALA A 98 -3.17 8.79 -2.02
CA ALA A 98 -2.25 9.91 -1.88
C ALA A 98 -1.28 9.73 -0.69
N ARG A 99 -1.74 9.16 0.42
CA ARG A 99 -0.88 8.85 1.59
C ARG A 99 0.13 7.76 1.30
N MET A 100 -0.24 6.77 0.49
CA MET A 100 0.62 5.65 0.11
C MET A 100 1.57 5.98 -1.06
N ALA A 101 1.47 7.18 -1.65
CA ALA A 101 2.17 7.51 -2.89
C ALA A 101 3.70 7.37 -2.80
N PHE A 102 4.29 7.59 -1.63
CA PHE A 102 5.74 7.48 -1.41
C PHE A 102 6.20 6.10 -0.92
N THR A 103 5.34 5.33 -0.23
CA THR A 103 5.69 4.01 0.30
C THR A 103 5.27 2.87 -0.63
N ALA A 104 4.10 2.94 -1.23
CA ALA A 104 3.58 1.90 -2.12
C ALA A 104 4.52 1.50 -3.28
N PRO A 105 5.32 2.40 -3.89
CA PRO A 105 6.29 2.01 -4.90
C PRO A 105 7.31 0.98 -4.40
N PHE A 106 7.76 1.11 -3.16
CA PHE A 106 8.77 0.21 -2.58
C PHE A 106 8.13 -1.07 -2.04
N ASP A 107 6.93 -1.00 -1.48
CA ASP A 107 6.13 -2.18 -1.14
C ASP A 107 5.87 -3.03 -2.39
N LEU A 108 5.57 -2.38 -3.52
CA LEU A 108 5.32 -3.05 -4.79
C LEU A 108 6.60 -3.65 -5.38
N SER A 109 7.71 -2.91 -5.35
CA SER A 109 8.99 -3.35 -5.95
C SER A 109 9.77 -4.31 -5.07
N GLY A 110 9.52 -4.32 -3.76
CA GLY A 110 10.23 -5.16 -2.79
C GLY A 110 11.66 -4.71 -2.47
N HIS A 111 12.05 -3.48 -2.82
CA HIS A 111 13.34 -2.95 -2.42
C HIS A 111 13.35 -2.59 -0.93
N PRO A 112 14.45 -2.85 -0.21
CA PRO A 112 14.56 -2.52 1.20
C PRO A 112 14.49 -1.00 1.43
N CYS A 113 13.77 -0.58 2.47
CA CYS A 113 13.61 0.82 2.84
C CYS A 113 14.01 1.02 4.29
N LEU A 114 14.60 2.20 4.56
CA LEU A 114 14.89 2.68 5.90
C LEU A 114 14.23 4.05 6.09
N THR A 115 13.40 4.19 7.11
CA THR A 115 12.80 5.47 7.47
C THR A 115 13.54 6.06 8.65
N LEU A 116 14.00 7.31 8.51
CA LEU A 116 14.69 8.06 9.53
C LEU A 116 13.87 9.30 9.90
N PRO A 117 13.92 9.75 11.17
CA PRO A 117 13.36 11.04 11.55
C PRO A 117 14.01 12.18 10.75
N GLY A 118 13.20 13.01 10.09
CA GLY A 118 13.67 14.14 9.27
C GLY A 118 13.59 15.50 9.96
N GLY A 119 13.15 15.52 11.22
CA GLY A 119 12.86 16.72 12.00
C GLY A 119 11.42 16.73 12.48
N ALA A 120 11.00 17.84 13.08
CA ALA A 120 9.64 18.06 13.52
C ALA A 120 9.04 19.28 12.81
N THR A 121 7.72 19.29 12.63
CA THR A 121 6.99 20.47 12.18
C THR A 121 6.90 21.51 13.30
N GLU A 122 6.43 22.74 13.00
CA GLU A 122 6.14 23.75 14.03
C GLU A 122 5.12 23.27 15.09
N ALA A 123 4.27 22.30 14.72
CA ALA A 123 3.32 21.66 15.63
C ALA A 123 3.94 20.52 16.48
N GLY A 124 5.23 20.23 16.30
CA GLY A 124 5.95 19.21 17.08
C GLY A 124 5.75 17.75 16.61
N VAL A 125 5.18 17.56 15.41
CA VAL A 125 4.97 16.26 14.79
C VAL A 125 5.73 16.15 13.48
#